data_2b2973945b7960b06b12dd005b5ad8e5
#
_entry.id   2b2973945b7960b06b12dd005b5ad8e5
#
_cell.length_a   1.000
_cell.length_b   1.000
_cell.length_c   1.000
_cell.angle_alpha   90.00
_cell.angle_beta   90.00
_cell.angle_gamma   90.00
#
_symmetry.space_group_name_H-M   'P 1'
#
loop_
_entity.id
_entity.type
_entity.pdbx_description
1 polymer ?
#
loop_
_entity_poly.entity_id
_entity_poly.type
_entity_poly.pdbx_seq_one_letter_code
_entity_poly.pdbx_strand_id
1 'polypeptide(L)'
;MRWFQPKSALFWAYCLISFLGLAGLVLQLAPVVALTWRDILVGLPFTLATLLVFGGLVLHLDRLRARRRIRTPLVLGFLWGALAGPGIAMFANDNNMRIIQNLAGDAFAIDWQAPISAAIVEEAVKGIGVFAVAWLARPLLNRPMHGLLLGGCTGLGFQVVENITYSANAGLLSAQDNSATAVLVGIVRLLTGLTSHWMLTALAGIGIVLAVARSDWSAGRRAQVCVTFYLLGAALHFGWDAPSPANIPIGSILARTILYILIFAVVYTWVVHTERQWFRAVVDWAVTRGIAPAGELSTLISRRSRRRARRAEQLSGQYNRRHQVQRQRVLLDWVQDTGAGSGIRIP
;
A
#
# COMPACT_ATOMS: atom_id res chain seq x y z
N MET A 1 -9.89 13.43 15.37
CA MET A 1 -8.71 14.20 14.89
C MET A 1 -9.15 15.10 13.75
N ARG A 2 -8.84 16.39 13.77
CA ARG A 2 -9.11 17.32 12.67
C ARG A 2 -7.99 17.18 11.65
N TRP A 3 -8.33 16.95 10.38
CA TRP A 3 -7.37 16.84 9.28
C TRP A 3 -6.72 18.16 8.92
N PHE A 4 -7.45 19.23 9.02
CA PHE A 4 -6.93 20.56 8.86
C PHE A 4 -6.10 20.93 10.09
N GLN A 5 -4.78 20.98 9.90
CA GLN A 5 -3.78 21.26 10.93
C GLN A 5 -2.95 22.49 10.55
N PRO A 6 -3.56 23.68 10.49
CA PRO A 6 -2.91 24.90 9.98
C PRO A 6 -1.70 25.36 10.80
N LYS A 7 -1.56 24.85 12.03
CA LYS A 7 -0.39 25.12 12.89
C LYS A 7 0.79 24.17 12.65
N SER A 8 0.63 23.14 11.79
CA SER A 8 1.67 22.15 11.49
C SER A 8 2.40 22.53 10.20
N ALA A 9 3.70 22.79 10.28
CA ALA A 9 4.54 23.00 9.11
C ALA A 9 4.52 21.78 8.17
N LEU A 10 4.51 20.56 8.74
CA LEU A 10 4.42 19.33 7.96
C LEU A 10 3.11 19.22 7.16
N PHE A 11 1.99 19.73 7.71
CA PHE A 11 0.73 19.76 6.98
C PHE A 11 0.84 20.62 5.72
N TRP A 12 1.41 21.82 5.85
CA TRP A 12 1.60 22.71 4.70
C TRP A 12 2.66 22.18 3.72
N ALA A 13 3.73 21.56 4.22
CA ALA A 13 4.71 20.90 3.37
C ALA A 13 4.07 19.76 2.56
N TYR A 14 3.24 18.91 3.20
CA TYR A 14 2.47 17.86 2.51
C TYR A 14 1.58 18.46 1.41
N CYS A 15 0.83 19.50 1.70
CA CYS A 15 -0.05 20.15 0.72
C CYS A 15 0.75 20.76 -0.44
N LEU A 16 1.83 21.49 -0.15
CA LEU A 16 2.67 22.13 -1.17
C LEU A 16 3.34 21.10 -2.07
N ILE A 17 3.98 20.08 -1.48
CA ILE A 17 4.65 19.04 -2.25
C ILE A 17 3.64 18.24 -3.08
N SER A 18 2.45 17.95 -2.54
CA SER A 18 1.38 17.30 -3.31
C SER A 18 0.93 18.13 -4.50
N PHE A 19 0.82 19.44 -4.31
CA PHE A 19 0.47 20.36 -5.39
C PHE A 19 1.58 20.45 -6.45
N LEU A 20 2.84 20.61 -6.03
CA LEU A 20 3.97 20.69 -6.94
C LEU A 20 4.17 19.36 -7.71
N GLY A 21 4.01 18.23 -7.02
CA GLY A 21 4.10 16.92 -7.67
C GLY A 21 2.97 16.71 -8.70
N LEU A 22 1.74 17.10 -8.37
CA LEU A 22 0.63 17.09 -9.33
C LEU A 22 0.89 18.03 -10.52
N ALA A 23 1.36 19.23 -10.28
CA ALA A 23 1.72 20.17 -11.34
C ALA A 23 2.83 19.59 -12.24
N GLY A 24 3.87 19.00 -11.64
CA GLY A 24 4.93 18.29 -12.37
C GLY A 24 4.39 17.12 -13.20
N LEU A 25 3.49 16.32 -12.63
CA LEU A 25 2.83 15.21 -13.34
C LEU A 25 2.04 15.72 -14.56
N VAL A 26 1.23 16.75 -14.39
CA VAL A 26 0.45 17.35 -15.48
C VAL A 26 1.37 17.89 -16.57
N LEU A 27 2.40 18.64 -16.21
CA LEU A 27 3.33 19.22 -17.19
C LEU A 27 4.09 18.15 -17.99
N GLN A 28 4.49 17.05 -17.34
CA GLN A 28 5.19 15.95 -18.00
C GLN A 28 4.27 15.09 -18.88
N LEU A 29 3.05 14.85 -18.43
CA LEU A 29 2.10 13.98 -19.16
C LEU A 29 1.28 14.72 -20.21
N ALA A 30 1.04 16.02 -20.09
CA ALA A 30 0.16 16.73 -21.02
C ALA A 30 0.55 16.57 -22.50
N PRO A 31 1.85 16.69 -22.89
CA PRO A 31 2.26 16.47 -24.28
C PRO A 31 2.01 15.02 -24.75
N VAL A 32 2.30 14.06 -23.86
CA VAL A 32 2.15 12.64 -24.17
C VAL A 32 0.66 12.27 -24.29
N VAL A 33 -0.16 12.76 -23.37
CA VAL A 33 -1.62 12.56 -23.40
C VAL A 33 -2.24 13.14 -24.67
N ALA A 34 -1.79 14.30 -25.10
CA ALA A 34 -2.28 14.93 -26.35
C ALA A 34 -2.07 14.04 -27.58
N LEU A 35 -0.98 13.26 -27.61
CA LEU A 35 -0.62 12.36 -28.70
C LEU A 35 -1.25 10.96 -28.54
N THR A 36 -1.40 10.47 -27.32
CA THR A 36 -1.72 9.05 -27.02
C THR A 36 -3.02 8.86 -26.22
N TRP A 37 -3.93 9.84 -26.26
CA TRP A 37 -5.18 9.78 -25.50
C TRP A 37 -6.04 8.52 -25.83
N ARG A 38 -5.98 8.05 -27.10
CA ARG A 38 -6.68 6.82 -27.52
C ARG A 38 -6.14 5.59 -26.82
N ASP A 39 -4.80 5.45 -26.74
CA ASP A 39 -4.14 4.33 -26.08
C ASP A 39 -4.39 4.35 -24.57
N ILE A 40 -4.43 5.54 -23.97
CA ILE A 40 -4.83 5.73 -22.58
C ILE A 40 -6.26 5.25 -22.37
N LEU A 41 -7.21 5.61 -23.23
CA LEU A 41 -8.61 5.16 -23.14
C LEU A 41 -8.72 3.64 -23.24
N VAL A 42 -7.94 3.01 -24.12
CA VAL A 42 -7.87 1.54 -24.27
C VAL A 42 -7.25 0.89 -23.03
N GLY A 43 -6.24 1.50 -22.43
CA GLY A 43 -5.59 1.01 -21.18
C GLY A 43 -6.43 1.24 -19.92
N LEU A 44 -7.37 2.20 -19.94
CA LEU A 44 -8.13 2.61 -18.76
C LEU A 44 -8.93 1.48 -18.08
N PRO A 45 -9.60 0.56 -18.80
CA PRO A 45 -10.27 -0.59 -18.17
C PRO A 45 -9.33 -1.46 -17.32
N PHE A 46 -8.10 -1.69 -17.78
CA PHE A 46 -7.08 -2.46 -17.03
C PHE A 46 -6.59 -1.70 -15.81
N THR A 47 -6.43 -0.38 -15.92
CA THR A 47 -6.09 0.50 -14.79
C THR A 47 -7.20 0.50 -13.74
N LEU A 48 -8.47 0.58 -14.16
CA LEU A 48 -9.63 0.46 -13.25
C LEU A 48 -9.70 -0.92 -12.62
N ALA A 49 -9.44 -1.99 -13.38
CA ALA A 49 -9.36 -3.35 -12.85
C ALA A 49 -8.24 -3.46 -11.80
N THR A 50 -7.06 -2.88 -12.04
CA THR A 50 -5.97 -2.79 -11.07
C THR A 50 -6.44 -2.12 -9.77
N LEU A 51 -7.09 -0.97 -9.87
CA LEU A 51 -7.61 -0.25 -8.70
C LEU A 51 -8.63 -1.09 -7.92
N LEU A 52 -9.58 -1.70 -8.62
CA LEU A 52 -10.66 -2.47 -7.97
C LEU A 52 -10.13 -3.77 -7.36
N VAL A 53 -9.30 -4.53 -8.09
CA VAL A 53 -8.77 -5.81 -7.65
C VAL A 53 -7.81 -5.61 -6.48
N PHE A 54 -6.77 -4.78 -6.65
CA PHE A 54 -5.76 -4.61 -5.61
C PHE A 54 -6.23 -3.69 -4.47
N GLY A 55 -7.07 -2.69 -4.74
CA GLY A 55 -7.74 -1.93 -3.70
C GLY A 55 -8.67 -2.82 -2.87
N GLY A 56 -9.45 -3.67 -3.52
CA GLY A 56 -10.26 -4.70 -2.86
C GLY A 56 -9.41 -5.66 -2.05
N LEU A 57 -8.25 -6.10 -2.57
CA LEU A 57 -7.30 -6.97 -1.88
C LEU A 57 -6.72 -6.30 -0.64
N VAL A 58 -6.19 -5.09 -0.74
CA VAL A 58 -5.67 -4.32 0.41
C VAL A 58 -6.71 -4.20 1.51
N LEU A 59 -7.95 -3.84 1.15
CA LEU A 59 -9.05 -3.75 2.12
C LEU A 59 -9.47 -5.13 2.66
N HIS A 60 -9.29 -6.19 1.89
CA HIS A 60 -9.59 -7.58 2.30
C HIS A 60 -8.56 -8.14 3.29
N LEU A 61 -7.32 -7.70 3.23
CA LEU A 61 -6.27 -8.05 4.18
C LEU A 61 -6.61 -7.59 5.61
N ASP A 62 -7.35 -6.49 5.75
CA ASP A 62 -7.83 -5.97 7.04
C ASP A 62 -8.97 -6.82 7.62
N ARG A 63 -8.61 -7.91 8.29
CA ARG A 63 -9.57 -8.90 8.81
C ARG A 63 -10.32 -8.47 10.05
N LEU A 64 -9.75 -7.55 10.83
CA LEU A 64 -10.29 -7.06 12.09
C LEU A 64 -10.74 -5.60 12.04
N ARG A 65 -10.85 -5.03 10.84
CA ARG A 65 -11.34 -3.66 10.58
C ARG A 65 -10.47 -2.56 11.17
N ALA A 66 -9.16 -2.78 11.23
CA ALA A 66 -8.18 -1.78 11.66
C ALA A 66 -8.33 -0.43 10.92
N ARG A 67 -8.76 -0.49 9.63
CA ARG A 67 -9.06 0.71 8.81
C ARG A 67 -10.19 1.59 9.33
N ARG A 68 -11.01 1.12 10.30
CA ARG A 68 -12.19 1.84 10.78
C ARG A 68 -11.88 3.30 11.13
N ARG A 69 -10.78 3.53 11.82
CA ARG A 69 -10.38 4.85 12.33
C ARG A 69 -9.38 5.59 11.46
N ILE A 70 -8.80 4.92 10.48
CA ILE A 70 -7.72 5.45 9.64
C ILE A 70 -8.12 5.67 8.17
N ARG A 71 -9.43 5.73 7.87
CA ARG A 71 -9.92 5.89 6.49
C ARG A 71 -9.33 7.11 5.79
N THR A 72 -9.34 8.26 6.48
CA THR A 72 -8.77 9.47 5.89
C THR A 72 -7.25 9.42 5.71
N PRO A 73 -6.42 8.90 6.67
CA PRO A 73 -5.04 8.56 6.38
C PRO A 73 -4.85 7.71 5.12
N LEU A 74 -5.69 6.67 4.93
CA LEU A 74 -5.58 5.81 3.74
C LEU A 74 -5.86 6.59 2.44
N VAL A 75 -6.88 7.44 2.44
CA VAL A 75 -7.18 8.31 1.28
C VAL A 75 -6.03 9.29 1.02
N LEU A 76 -5.48 9.92 2.05
CA LEU A 76 -4.34 10.84 1.89
C LEU A 76 -3.09 10.11 1.38
N GLY A 77 -2.80 8.91 1.90
CA GLY A 77 -1.72 8.07 1.37
C GLY A 77 -1.93 7.73 -0.11
N PHE A 78 -3.14 7.30 -0.49
CA PHE A 78 -3.48 7.04 -1.88
C PHE A 78 -3.31 8.28 -2.77
N LEU A 79 -3.81 9.43 -2.33
CA LEU A 79 -3.68 10.69 -3.08
C LEU A 79 -2.22 11.14 -3.23
N TRP A 80 -1.38 10.97 -2.19
CA TRP A 80 0.05 11.21 -2.33
C TRP A 80 0.64 10.30 -3.40
N GLY A 81 0.37 8.99 -3.33
CA GLY A 81 0.86 8.02 -4.31
C GLY A 81 0.38 8.32 -5.73
N ALA A 82 -0.87 8.78 -5.90
CA ALA A 82 -1.44 9.06 -7.22
C ALA A 82 -1.03 10.42 -7.80
N LEU A 83 -0.82 11.42 -6.97
CA LEU A 83 -0.63 12.81 -7.42
C LEU A 83 0.83 13.28 -7.29
N ALA A 84 1.36 13.24 -6.06
CA ALA A 84 2.71 13.71 -5.79
C ALA A 84 3.77 12.70 -6.25
N GLY A 85 3.55 11.42 -5.95
CA GLY A 85 4.52 10.36 -6.16
C GLY A 85 5.03 10.29 -7.60
N PRO A 86 4.18 10.05 -8.60
CA PRO A 86 4.61 9.90 -9.98
C PRO A 86 5.25 11.16 -10.55
N GLY A 87 4.68 12.35 -10.26
CA GLY A 87 5.22 13.61 -10.79
C GLY A 87 6.63 13.92 -10.29
N ILE A 88 6.92 13.64 -9.02
CA ILE A 88 8.26 13.79 -8.46
C ILE A 88 9.19 12.68 -8.98
N ALA A 89 8.69 11.43 -8.98
CA ALA A 89 9.49 10.29 -9.36
C ALA A 89 9.93 10.32 -10.83
N MET A 90 9.06 10.71 -11.77
CA MET A 90 9.42 10.84 -13.19
C MET A 90 10.58 11.80 -13.38
N PHE A 91 10.48 13.01 -12.80
CA PHE A 91 11.55 14.01 -12.89
C PHE A 91 12.86 13.53 -12.23
N ALA A 92 12.77 12.91 -11.05
CA ALA A 92 13.93 12.43 -10.32
C ALA A 92 14.55 11.19 -10.97
N ASN A 93 13.75 10.28 -11.55
CA ASN A 93 14.23 9.11 -12.28
C ASN A 93 15.03 9.52 -13.51
N ASP A 94 14.52 10.46 -14.33
CA ASP A 94 15.24 10.94 -15.52
C ASP A 94 16.63 11.48 -15.18
N ASN A 95 16.73 12.28 -14.12
CA ASN A 95 18.01 12.82 -13.68
C ASN A 95 18.93 11.73 -13.10
N ASN A 96 18.39 10.82 -12.28
CA ASN A 96 19.16 9.75 -11.66
C ASN A 96 19.68 8.74 -12.70
N MET A 97 18.86 8.39 -13.70
CA MET A 97 19.29 7.53 -14.80
C MET A 97 20.43 8.14 -15.60
N ARG A 98 20.38 9.46 -15.89
CA ARG A 98 21.51 10.18 -16.55
C ARG A 98 22.79 10.16 -15.70
N ILE A 99 22.65 10.30 -14.38
CA ILE A 99 23.80 10.21 -13.46
C ILE A 99 24.39 8.79 -13.53
N ILE A 100 23.58 7.75 -13.47
CA ILE A 100 24.04 6.36 -13.56
C ILE A 100 24.74 6.11 -14.89
N GLN A 101 24.16 6.57 -16.00
CA GLN A 101 24.74 6.45 -17.33
C GLN A 101 26.10 7.14 -17.41
N ASN A 102 26.23 8.38 -16.90
CA ASN A 102 27.47 9.13 -16.89
C ASN A 102 28.59 8.50 -16.04
N LEU A 103 28.19 7.84 -14.91
CA LEU A 103 29.15 7.23 -13.99
C LEU A 103 29.57 5.80 -14.40
N ALA A 104 28.62 5.00 -14.90
CA ALA A 104 28.83 3.59 -15.16
C ALA A 104 28.93 3.23 -16.67
N GLY A 105 28.64 4.18 -17.55
CA GLY A 105 28.66 4.01 -19.01
C GLY A 105 27.40 3.39 -19.59
N ASP A 106 27.25 3.52 -20.90
CA ASP A 106 26.04 3.15 -21.65
C ASP A 106 25.70 1.66 -21.53
N ALA A 107 26.70 0.80 -21.62
CA ALA A 107 26.50 -0.66 -21.58
C ALA A 107 25.90 -1.12 -20.25
N PHE A 108 26.30 -0.53 -19.13
CA PHE A 108 25.70 -0.80 -17.82
C PHE A 108 24.32 -0.13 -17.68
N ALA A 109 24.19 1.08 -18.18
CA ALA A 109 22.98 1.88 -18.02
C ALA A 109 21.76 1.25 -18.71
N ILE A 110 21.96 0.63 -19.90
CA ILE A 110 20.88 -0.04 -20.65
C ILE A 110 20.09 -1.02 -19.76
N ASP A 111 20.79 -1.80 -18.95
CA ASP A 111 20.17 -2.85 -18.14
C ASP A 111 19.82 -2.38 -16.71
N TRP A 112 20.61 -1.47 -16.12
CA TRP A 112 20.57 -1.25 -14.68
C TRP A 112 20.11 0.13 -14.23
N GLN A 113 20.11 1.14 -15.11
CA GLN A 113 19.72 2.49 -14.70
C GLN A 113 18.26 2.57 -14.20
N ALA A 114 17.33 1.90 -14.86
CA ALA A 114 15.93 1.91 -14.47
C ALA A 114 15.70 1.15 -13.15
N PRO A 115 16.17 -0.11 -12.98
CA PRO A 115 16.05 -0.83 -11.70
C PRO A 115 16.64 -0.07 -10.52
N ILE A 116 17.83 0.50 -10.66
CA ILE A 116 18.48 1.25 -9.58
C ILE A 116 17.70 2.53 -9.27
N SER A 117 17.34 3.29 -10.30
CA SER A 117 16.65 4.56 -10.13
C SER A 117 15.27 4.36 -9.50
N ALA A 118 14.47 3.44 -10.02
CA ALA A 118 13.13 3.16 -9.50
C ALA A 118 13.17 2.73 -8.02
N ALA A 119 14.04 1.79 -7.67
CA ALA A 119 14.17 1.32 -6.30
C ALA A 119 14.55 2.43 -5.30
N ILE A 120 15.42 3.35 -5.69
CA ILE A 120 15.87 4.46 -4.84
C ILE A 120 14.83 5.58 -4.83
N VAL A 121 14.47 6.09 -6.00
CA VAL A 121 13.67 7.32 -6.13
C VAL A 121 12.23 7.08 -5.75
N GLU A 122 11.61 6.05 -6.34
CA GLU A 122 10.17 5.85 -6.16
C GLU A 122 9.83 5.36 -4.75
N GLU A 123 10.64 4.44 -4.18
CA GLU A 123 10.41 4.02 -2.81
C GLU A 123 10.68 5.16 -1.82
N ALA A 124 11.66 6.05 -2.08
CA ALA A 124 11.87 7.24 -1.26
C ALA A 124 10.67 8.18 -1.31
N VAL A 125 10.16 8.50 -2.49
CA VAL A 125 9.00 9.40 -2.66
C VAL A 125 7.73 8.82 -2.03
N LYS A 126 7.47 7.53 -2.23
CA LYS A 126 6.35 6.82 -1.60
C LYS A 126 6.51 6.77 -0.08
N GLY A 127 7.72 6.46 0.40
CA GLY A 127 8.06 6.43 1.83
C GLY A 127 7.90 7.77 2.53
N ILE A 128 8.29 8.88 1.90
CA ILE A 128 8.07 10.24 2.41
C ILE A 128 6.57 10.51 2.60
N GLY A 129 5.73 10.12 1.65
CA GLY A 129 4.28 10.26 1.77
C GLY A 129 3.69 9.46 2.92
N VAL A 130 4.11 8.20 3.05
CA VAL A 130 3.72 7.35 4.18
C VAL A 130 4.16 7.96 5.50
N PHE A 131 5.39 8.47 5.59
CA PHE A 131 5.92 9.14 6.78
C PHE A 131 5.13 10.40 7.14
N ALA A 132 4.87 11.28 6.17
CA ALA A 132 4.14 12.52 6.40
C ALA A 132 2.73 12.25 6.94
N VAL A 133 1.99 11.32 6.30
CA VAL A 133 0.65 10.94 6.76
C VAL A 133 0.71 10.23 8.12
N ALA A 134 1.69 9.34 8.34
CA ALA A 134 1.87 8.66 9.62
C ALA A 134 2.15 9.64 10.75
N TRP A 135 2.99 10.64 10.52
CA TRP A 135 3.31 11.66 11.50
C TRP A 135 2.11 12.55 11.84
N LEU A 136 1.39 13.03 10.82
CA LEU A 136 0.20 13.87 11.00
C LEU A 136 -0.94 13.10 11.71
N ALA A 137 -1.03 11.79 11.49
CA ALA A 137 -2.06 10.92 12.05
C ALA A 137 -1.54 9.98 13.16
N ARG A 138 -0.36 10.22 13.71
CA ARG A 138 0.33 9.33 14.68
C ARG A 138 -0.52 8.82 15.85
N PRO A 139 -1.51 9.56 16.40
CA PRO A 139 -2.35 9.02 17.45
C PRO A 139 -3.29 7.88 16.98
N LEU A 140 -3.53 7.79 15.67
CA LEU A 140 -4.41 6.79 15.06
C LEU A 140 -3.64 5.60 14.47
N LEU A 141 -2.40 5.83 14.03
CA LEU A 141 -1.57 4.89 13.28
C LEU A 141 -0.49 4.31 14.21
N ASN A 142 -0.79 3.22 14.91
CA ASN A 142 0.07 2.69 15.97
C ASN A 142 0.30 1.17 15.91
N ARG A 143 -0.08 0.50 14.84
CA ARG A 143 0.03 -0.95 14.68
C ARG A 143 0.61 -1.34 13.31
N PRO A 144 1.23 -2.52 13.17
CA PRO A 144 1.75 -2.99 11.87
C PRO A 144 0.70 -3.04 10.78
N MET A 145 -0.55 -3.44 11.10
CA MET A 145 -1.67 -3.46 10.15
C MET A 145 -1.98 -2.06 9.61
N HIS A 146 -1.85 -1.01 10.42
CA HIS A 146 -2.04 0.37 9.96
C HIS A 146 -0.98 0.77 8.93
N GLY A 147 0.28 0.35 9.16
CA GLY A 147 1.38 0.59 8.24
C GLY A 147 1.21 -0.15 6.91
N LEU A 148 0.82 -1.42 6.99
CA LEU A 148 0.52 -2.23 5.81
C LEU A 148 -0.58 -1.60 4.95
N LEU A 149 -1.67 -1.16 5.57
CA LEU A 149 -2.79 -0.53 4.86
C LEU A 149 -2.43 0.84 4.28
N LEU A 150 -1.72 1.69 5.05
CA LEU A 150 -1.30 3.01 4.58
C LEU A 150 -0.31 2.90 3.42
N GLY A 151 0.74 2.10 3.60
CA GLY A 151 1.72 1.85 2.53
C GLY A 151 1.07 1.21 1.31
N GLY A 152 0.19 0.23 1.50
CA GLY A 152 -0.55 -0.42 0.41
C GLY A 152 -1.43 0.55 -0.37
N CYS A 153 -2.12 1.47 0.29
CA CYS A 153 -2.90 2.52 -0.39
C CYS A 153 -1.99 3.52 -1.13
N THR A 154 -0.85 3.91 -0.53
CA THR A 154 0.12 4.81 -1.17
C THR A 154 0.73 4.18 -2.42
N GLY A 155 1.20 2.94 -2.33
CA GLY A 155 1.73 2.20 -3.47
C GLY A 155 0.69 1.92 -4.55
N LEU A 156 -0.57 1.65 -4.17
CA LEU A 156 -1.67 1.48 -5.13
C LEU A 156 -1.97 2.76 -5.90
N GLY A 157 -1.95 3.92 -5.22
CA GLY A 157 -2.11 5.21 -5.90
C GLY A 157 -1.04 5.44 -6.96
N PHE A 158 0.21 5.16 -6.64
CA PHE A 158 1.34 5.23 -7.56
C PHE A 158 1.16 4.27 -8.74
N GLN A 159 0.85 3.00 -8.47
CA GLN A 159 0.63 1.96 -9.48
C GLN A 159 -0.46 2.32 -10.49
N VAL A 160 -1.56 2.91 -10.04
CA VAL A 160 -2.69 3.30 -10.90
C VAL A 160 -2.25 4.37 -11.91
N VAL A 161 -1.53 5.39 -11.46
CA VAL A 161 -1.05 6.45 -12.35
C VAL A 161 0.05 5.95 -13.28
N GLU A 162 0.95 5.15 -12.74
CA GLU A 162 1.99 4.53 -13.57
C GLU A 162 1.40 3.63 -14.67
N ASN A 163 0.32 2.89 -14.41
CA ASN A 163 -0.38 2.12 -15.45
C ASN A 163 -0.91 3.02 -16.58
N ILE A 164 -1.35 4.24 -16.27
CA ILE A 164 -1.75 5.22 -17.28
C ILE A 164 -0.54 5.65 -18.12
N THR A 165 0.62 5.91 -17.47
CA THR A 165 1.84 6.29 -18.20
C THR A 165 2.35 5.17 -19.09
N TYR A 166 2.27 3.92 -18.64
CA TYR A 166 2.63 2.76 -19.48
C TYR A 166 1.71 2.62 -20.70
N SER A 167 0.42 2.85 -20.55
CA SER A 167 -0.52 2.84 -21.67
C SER A 167 -0.22 3.96 -22.66
N ALA A 168 0.13 5.15 -22.17
CA ALA A 168 0.54 6.29 -22.98
C ALA A 168 1.83 5.99 -23.76
N ASN A 169 2.84 5.42 -23.07
CA ASN A 169 4.12 5.07 -23.70
C ASN A 169 3.96 3.93 -24.73
N ALA A 170 3.02 3.00 -24.53
CA ALA A 170 2.72 1.97 -25.50
C ALA A 170 2.27 2.58 -26.83
N GLY A 171 1.48 3.66 -26.81
CA GLY A 171 1.10 4.41 -28.01
C GLY A 171 2.29 5.09 -28.71
N LEU A 172 3.21 5.68 -27.94
CA LEU A 172 4.41 6.34 -28.51
C LEU A 172 5.38 5.37 -29.17
N LEU A 173 5.54 4.17 -28.58
CA LEU A 173 6.49 3.15 -29.07
C LEU A 173 5.92 2.32 -30.24
N SER A 174 4.66 2.45 -30.52
CA SER A 174 3.97 1.71 -31.60
C SER A 174 4.13 2.44 -32.93
N ALA A 175 4.90 1.86 -33.85
CA ALA A 175 5.09 2.38 -35.19
C ALA A 175 3.84 2.26 -36.08
N GLN A 176 2.80 1.59 -35.61
CA GLN A 176 1.51 1.39 -36.27
C GLN A 176 0.42 1.77 -35.29
N ASP A 177 -0.72 2.30 -35.77
CA ASP A 177 -1.86 2.69 -34.93
C ASP A 177 -2.36 1.49 -34.11
N ASN A 178 -1.87 1.35 -32.86
CA ASN A 178 -1.88 0.08 -32.17
C ASN A 178 -2.49 0.10 -30.77
N SER A 179 -3.79 0.21 -30.72
CA SER A 179 -4.60 -0.18 -29.57
C SER A 179 -4.24 -1.58 -29.03
N ALA A 180 -3.74 -2.49 -29.90
CA ALA A 180 -3.29 -3.82 -29.50
C ALA A 180 -2.11 -3.78 -28.52
N THR A 181 -1.12 -2.89 -28.70
CA THR A 181 0.00 -2.74 -27.77
C THR A 181 -0.48 -2.21 -26.41
N ALA A 182 -1.38 -1.25 -26.39
CA ALA A 182 -1.96 -0.73 -25.14
C ALA A 182 -2.77 -1.81 -24.40
N VAL A 183 -3.52 -2.67 -25.11
CA VAL A 183 -4.21 -3.83 -24.53
C VAL A 183 -3.20 -4.80 -23.91
N LEU A 184 -2.17 -5.18 -24.65
CA LEU A 184 -1.16 -6.11 -24.17
C LEU A 184 -0.45 -5.58 -22.92
N VAL A 185 -0.02 -4.32 -22.94
CA VAL A 185 0.59 -3.65 -21.78
C VAL A 185 -0.39 -3.62 -20.62
N GLY A 186 -1.65 -3.28 -20.84
CA GLY A 186 -2.69 -3.29 -19.81
C GLY A 186 -2.88 -4.67 -19.15
N ILE A 187 -2.92 -5.74 -19.94
CA ILE A 187 -3.00 -7.13 -19.44
C ILE A 187 -1.75 -7.48 -18.61
N VAL A 188 -0.57 -7.23 -19.15
CA VAL A 188 0.70 -7.51 -18.45
C VAL A 188 0.75 -6.75 -17.13
N ARG A 189 0.44 -5.46 -17.12
CA ARG A 189 0.42 -4.61 -15.91
C ARG A 189 -0.63 -5.09 -14.89
N LEU A 190 -1.77 -5.58 -15.31
CA LEU A 190 -2.77 -6.15 -14.42
C LEU A 190 -2.28 -7.45 -13.78
N LEU A 191 -1.70 -8.36 -14.56
CA LEU A 191 -1.20 -9.64 -14.06
C LEU A 191 0.02 -9.46 -13.13
N THR A 192 1.01 -8.67 -13.54
CA THR A 192 2.21 -8.39 -12.76
C THR A 192 1.95 -7.45 -11.59
N GLY A 193 0.86 -6.69 -11.63
CA GLY A 193 0.43 -5.77 -10.57
C GLY A 193 0.20 -6.42 -9.21
N LEU A 194 0.07 -7.75 -9.13
CA LEU A 194 -0.08 -8.47 -7.87
C LEU A 194 1.12 -8.28 -6.94
N THR A 195 2.34 -8.24 -7.49
CA THR A 195 3.60 -8.12 -6.75
C THR A 195 4.30 -6.77 -6.99
N SER A 196 3.54 -5.74 -7.31
CA SER A 196 4.00 -4.41 -7.65
C SER A 196 3.88 -3.43 -6.45
N HIS A 197 3.87 -2.14 -6.71
CA HIS A 197 4.02 -1.04 -5.76
C HIS A 197 3.14 -1.12 -4.52
N TRP A 198 1.84 -1.54 -4.65
CA TRP A 198 0.97 -1.66 -3.49
C TRP A 198 1.54 -2.61 -2.42
N MET A 199 2.15 -3.73 -2.86
CA MET A 199 2.70 -4.74 -1.96
C MET A 199 4.05 -4.30 -1.38
N LEU A 200 4.92 -3.73 -2.22
CA LEU A 200 6.26 -3.28 -1.83
C LEU A 200 6.19 -2.13 -0.83
N THR A 201 5.37 -1.12 -1.14
CA THR A 201 5.17 0.01 -0.24
C THR A 201 4.37 -0.37 1.02
N ALA A 202 3.51 -1.43 0.97
CA ALA A 202 2.88 -1.96 2.18
C ALA A 202 3.93 -2.49 3.18
N LEU A 203 4.97 -3.16 2.70
CA LEU A 203 6.09 -3.61 3.54
C LEU A 203 6.83 -2.41 4.17
N ALA A 204 7.27 -1.45 3.34
CA ALA A 204 7.93 -0.23 3.82
C ALA A 204 7.06 0.54 4.84
N GLY A 205 5.76 0.64 4.58
CA GLY A 205 4.78 1.31 5.43
C GLY A 205 4.68 0.74 6.83
N ILE A 206 4.87 -0.58 7.00
CA ILE A 206 4.91 -1.22 8.33
C ILE A 206 6.03 -0.60 9.16
N GLY A 207 7.25 -0.57 8.62
CA GLY A 207 8.43 -0.04 9.32
C GLY A 207 8.30 1.44 9.66
N ILE A 208 7.86 2.24 8.69
CA ILE A 208 7.67 3.70 8.85
C ILE A 208 6.64 4.00 9.94
N VAL A 209 5.45 3.36 9.90
CA VAL A 209 4.40 3.60 10.90
C VAL A 209 4.85 3.16 12.29
N LEU A 210 5.52 2.03 12.44
CA LEU A 210 6.05 1.59 13.73
C LEU A 210 7.12 2.57 14.26
N ALA A 211 8.02 3.03 13.42
CA ALA A 211 9.05 3.99 13.81
C ALA A 211 8.47 5.33 14.29
N VAL A 212 7.38 5.80 13.66
CA VAL A 212 6.68 7.03 14.05
C VAL A 212 5.88 6.85 15.34
N ALA A 213 5.19 5.71 15.49
CA ALA A 213 4.21 5.48 16.55
C ALA A 213 4.80 4.96 17.86
N ARG A 214 5.89 4.19 17.81
CA ARG A 214 6.47 3.51 18.99
C ARG A 214 7.46 4.41 19.74
N SER A 215 6.91 5.45 20.37
CA SER A 215 7.70 6.35 21.23
C SER A 215 8.29 5.64 22.47
N ASP A 216 7.79 4.47 22.82
CA ASP A 216 8.26 3.58 23.87
C ASP A 216 9.54 2.78 23.47
N TRP A 217 9.89 2.74 22.18
CA TRP A 217 11.11 2.13 21.70
C TRP A 217 12.27 3.10 21.68
N SER A 218 13.50 2.59 21.85
CA SER A 218 14.70 3.40 21.65
C SER A 218 14.79 3.92 20.22
N ALA A 219 15.46 5.06 20.00
CA ALA A 219 15.67 5.63 18.68
C ALA A 219 16.34 4.63 17.72
N GLY A 220 17.32 3.87 18.22
CA GLY A 220 18.01 2.83 17.45
C GLY A 220 17.06 1.71 16.98
N ARG A 221 16.18 1.20 17.86
CA ARG A 221 15.18 0.17 17.47
C ARG A 221 14.20 0.72 16.43
N ARG A 222 13.75 1.95 16.60
CA ARG A 222 12.84 2.61 15.64
C ARG A 222 13.49 2.76 14.27
N ALA A 223 14.75 3.22 14.24
CA ALA A 223 15.52 3.34 13.01
C ALA A 223 15.74 1.96 12.36
N GLN A 224 16.17 0.96 13.13
CA GLN A 224 16.38 -0.40 12.65
C GLN A 224 15.12 -0.98 11.98
N VAL A 225 13.96 -0.91 12.64
CA VAL A 225 12.71 -1.43 12.09
C VAL A 225 12.29 -0.67 10.83
N CYS A 226 12.42 0.67 10.83
CA CYS A 226 12.13 1.50 9.65
C CYS A 226 13.02 1.09 8.48
N VAL A 227 14.33 1.07 8.67
CA VAL A 227 15.32 0.75 7.63
C VAL A 227 15.13 -0.68 7.11
N THR A 228 14.92 -1.66 8.00
CA THR A 228 14.73 -3.06 7.58
C THR A 228 13.53 -3.22 6.64
N PHE A 229 12.37 -2.69 7.01
CA PHE A 229 11.16 -2.82 6.20
C PHE A 229 11.22 -1.96 4.93
N TYR A 230 11.84 -0.77 5.02
CA TYR A 230 12.03 0.10 3.85
C TYR A 230 12.97 -0.56 2.83
N LEU A 231 14.14 -1.04 3.28
CA LEU A 231 15.08 -1.73 2.40
C LEU A 231 14.53 -3.04 1.85
N LEU A 232 13.67 -3.75 2.60
CA LEU A 232 12.97 -4.92 2.07
C LEU A 232 12.09 -4.52 0.88
N GLY A 233 11.27 -3.46 1.01
CA GLY A 233 10.45 -2.96 -0.10
C GLY A 233 11.29 -2.52 -1.30
N ALA A 234 12.35 -1.74 -1.06
CA ALA A 234 13.24 -1.25 -2.11
C ALA A 234 14.03 -2.37 -2.82
N ALA A 235 14.54 -3.35 -2.06
CA ALA A 235 15.24 -4.50 -2.63
C ALA A 235 14.33 -5.38 -3.51
N LEU A 236 13.08 -5.59 -3.08
CA LEU A 236 12.10 -6.31 -3.90
C LEU A 236 11.73 -5.49 -5.14
N HIS A 237 11.65 -4.15 -5.05
CA HIS A 237 11.42 -3.29 -6.21
C HIS A 237 12.58 -3.39 -7.19
N PHE A 238 13.82 -3.20 -6.73
CA PHE A 238 15.02 -3.40 -7.54
C PHE A 238 15.01 -4.76 -8.24
N GLY A 239 14.78 -5.84 -7.49
CA GLY A 239 14.75 -7.18 -8.02
C GLY A 239 13.61 -7.42 -9.02
N TRP A 240 12.48 -6.68 -8.91
CA TRP A 240 11.37 -6.75 -9.86
C TRP A 240 11.78 -6.20 -11.23
N ASP A 241 12.41 -5.03 -11.24
CA ASP A 241 12.81 -4.33 -12.47
C ASP A 241 14.14 -4.84 -13.04
N ALA A 242 14.92 -5.61 -12.26
CA ALA A 242 16.19 -6.16 -12.72
C ALA A 242 16.03 -7.02 -13.98
N PRO A 243 17.00 -7.02 -14.90
CA PRO A 243 16.95 -7.78 -16.13
C PRO A 243 16.63 -9.26 -15.90
N SER A 244 15.81 -9.84 -16.76
CA SER A 244 15.53 -11.28 -16.76
C SER A 244 16.53 -11.99 -17.66
N PRO A 245 17.02 -13.21 -17.28
CA PRO A 245 17.87 -14.00 -18.15
C PRO A 245 17.19 -14.27 -19.50
N ALA A 246 17.90 -14.01 -20.59
CA ALA A 246 17.34 -14.08 -21.94
C ALA A 246 16.77 -15.47 -22.31
N ASN A 247 17.33 -16.53 -21.72
CA ASN A 247 16.92 -17.92 -21.99
C ASN A 247 15.67 -18.36 -21.19
N ILE A 248 15.28 -17.64 -20.10
CA ILE A 248 14.14 -18.00 -19.24
C ILE A 248 13.36 -16.78 -18.76
N PRO A 249 12.95 -15.83 -19.62
CA PRO A 249 12.34 -14.57 -19.16
C PRO A 249 11.04 -14.80 -18.38
N ILE A 250 10.13 -15.64 -18.88
CA ILE A 250 8.87 -15.97 -18.22
C ILE A 250 9.11 -16.72 -16.90
N GLY A 251 10.05 -17.67 -16.90
CA GLY A 251 10.42 -18.41 -15.68
C GLY A 251 10.96 -17.49 -14.59
N SER A 252 11.76 -16.50 -14.96
CA SER A 252 12.28 -15.49 -14.04
C SER A 252 11.16 -14.64 -13.41
N ILE A 253 10.20 -14.15 -14.21
CA ILE A 253 9.04 -13.39 -13.73
C ILE A 253 8.20 -14.23 -12.77
N LEU A 254 7.93 -15.50 -13.12
CA LEU A 254 7.16 -16.40 -12.26
C LEU A 254 7.89 -16.68 -10.95
N ALA A 255 9.19 -16.95 -10.98
CA ALA A 255 10.00 -17.18 -9.79
C ALA A 255 10.00 -15.97 -8.85
N ARG A 256 10.19 -14.75 -9.38
CA ARG A 256 10.10 -13.49 -8.63
C ARG A 256 8.71 -13.33 -8.01
N THR A 257 7.66 -13.53 -8.79
CA THR A 257 6.26 -13.43 -8.33
C THR A 257 6.01 -14.37 -7.15
N ILE A 258 6.39 -15.65 -7.26
CA ILE A 258 6.23 -16.65 -6.19
C ILE A 258 7.02 -16.23 -4.95
N LEU A 259 8.30 -15.88 -5.11
CA LEU A 259 9.16 -15.44 -4.01
C LEU A 259 8.55 -14.24 -3.26
N TYR A 260 8.06 -13.24 -3.98
CA TYR A 260 7.49 -12.03 -3.38
C TYR A 260 6.19 -12.31 -2.64
N ILE A 261 5.33 -13.17 -3.20
CA ILE A 261 4.12 -13.64 -2.51
C ILE A 261 4.48 -14.37 -1.21
N LEU A 262 5.51 -15.23 -1.22
CA LEU A 262 5.96 -15.95 -0.03
C LEU A 262 6.49 -14.99 1.05
N ILE A 263 7.36 -14.05 0.68
CA ILE A 263 7.89 -13.03 1.59
C ILE A 263 6.73 -12.22 2.19
N PHE A 264 5.83 -11.73 1.34
CA PHE A 264 4.67 -10.97 1.79
C PHE A 264 3.75 -11.80 2.71
N ALA A 265 3.52 -13.08 2.39
CA ALA A 265 2.70 -13.97 3.20
C ALA A 265 3.29 -14.19 4.60
N VAL A 266 4.61 -14.34 4.72
CA VAL A 266 5.30 -14.45 6.01
C VAL A 266 5.08 -13.17 6.83
N VAL A 267 5.37 -11.99 6.25
CA VAL A 267 5.18 -10.71 6.93
C VAL A 267 3.71 -10.48 7.29
N TYR A 268 2.80 -10.74 6.36
CA TYR A 268 1.36 -10.59 6.60
C TYR A 268 0.85 -11.52 7.72
N THR A 269 1.37 -12.74 7.80
CA THR A 269 1.00 -13.69 8.87
C THR A 269 1.41 -13.13 10.23
N TRP A 270 2.62 -12.56 10.33
CA TRP A 270 3.07 -11.87 11.53
C TRP A 270 2.19 -10.64 11.84
N VAL A 271 1.87 -9.80 10.86
CA VAL A 271 0.98 -8.64 11.04
C VAL A 271 -0.39 -9.05 11.57
N VAL A 272 -0.98 -10.12 11.01
CA VAL A 272 -2.29 -10.65 11.48
C VAL A 272 -2.19 -11.24 12.87
N HIS A 273 -1.09 -11.91 13.20
CA HIS A 273 -0.86 -12.45 14.54
C HIS A 273 -0.82 -11.33 15.57
N THR A 274 -0.04 -10.29 15.31
CA THR A 274 0.09 -9.10 16.15
C THR A 274 -1.25 -8.37 16.31
N GLU A 275 -2.01 -8.22 15.22
CA GLU A 275 -3.35 -7.59 15.27
C GLU A 275 -4.33 -8.40 16.12
N ARG A 276 -4.24 -9.74 16.10
CA ARG A 276 -5.05 -10.60 16.97
C ARG A 276 -4.65 -10.51 18.43
N GLN A 277 -3.37 -10.36 18.73
CA GLN A 277 -2.91 -10.16 20.11
C GLN A 277 -3.46 -8.86 20.68
N TRP A 278 -3.37 -7.77 19.90
CA TRP A 278 -3.96 -6.49 20.29
C TRP A 278 -5.48 -6.60 20.51
N PHE A 279 -6.17 -7.26 19.59
CA PHE A 279 -7.62 -7.45 19.68
C PHE A 279 -8.02 -8.20 20.96
N ARG A 280 -7.30 -9.26 21.32
CA ARG A 280 -7.52 -10.00 22.57
C ARG A 280 -7.30 -9.11 23.78
N ALA A 281 -6.18 -8.38 23.82
CA ALA A 281 -5.88 -7.50 24.95
C ALA A 281 -6.97 -6.43 25.15
N VAL A 282 -7.56 -5.88 24.08
CA VAL A 282 -8.68 -4.93 24.18
C VAL A 282 -9.94 -5.61 24.70
N VAL A 283 -10.27 -6.82 24.23
CA VAL A 283 -11.41 -7.60 24.71
C VAL A 283 -11.26 -7.93 26.19
N ASP A 284 -10.09 -8.45 26.59
CA ASP A 284 -9.80 -8.82 27.99
C ASP A 284 -9.90 -7.60 28.91
N TRP A 285 -9.34 -6.46 28.47
CA TRP A 285 -9.44 -5.19 29.19
C TRP A 285 -10.89 -4.70 29.37
N ALA A 286 -11.73 -4.85 28.33
CA ALA A 286 -13.13 -4.44 28.38
C ALA A 286 -13.96 -5.37 29.29
N VAL A 287 -13.71 -6.66 29.23
CA VAL A 287 -14.39 -7.68 30.06
C VAL A 287 -14.03 -7.49 31.54
N THR A 288 -12.73 -7.33 31.85
CA THR A 288 -12.25 -7.16 33.23
C THR A 288 -12.84 -5.92 33.92
N ARG A 289 -13.18 -4.88 33.13
CA ARG A 289 -13.86 -3.65 33.62
C ARG A 289 -15.37 -3.70 33.60
N GLY A 290 -15.96 -4.84 33.22
CA GLY A 290 -17.43 -4.97 33.13
C GLY A 290 -18.06 -4.14 32.00
N ILE A 291 -17.27 -3.65 31.04
CA ILE A 291 -17.75 -2.80 29.94
C ILE A 291 -18.51 -3.65 28.89
N ALA A 292 -18.11 -4.91 28.73
CA ALA A 292 -18.73 -5.80 27.77
C ALA A 292 -18.65 -7.27 28.22
N PRO A 293 -19.64 -8.11 27.85
CA PRO A 293 -19.60 -9.54 28.16
C PRO A 293 -18.59 -10.29 27.26
N ALA A 294 -17.89 -11.27 27.82
CA ALA A 294 -16.86 -12.05 27.13
C ALA A 294 -17.36 -12.88 25.94
N GLY A 295 -18.59 -13.42 26.05
CA GLY A 295 -19.06 -14.49 25.17
C GLY A 295 -19.04 -14.18 23.68
N GLU A 296 -19.61 -13.05 23.25
CA GLU A 296 -19.73 -12.71 21.84
C GLU A 296 -18.43 -12.14 21.26
N LEU A 297 -17.71 -11.32 22.03
CA LEU A 297 -16.45 -10.68 21.59
C LEU A 297 -15.36 -11.71 21.30
N SER A 298 -15.28 -12.78 22.08
CA SER A 298 -14.29 -13.86 21.87
C SER A 298 -14.46 -14.57 20.52
N THR A 299 -15.68 -14.58 19.96
CA THR A 299 -15.95 -15.20 18.66
C THR A 299 -15.46 -14.38 17.48
N LEU A 300 -15.11 -13.09 17.68
CA LEU A 300 -14.78 -12.15 16.58
C LEU A 300 -13.35 -12.26 16.07
N ILE A 301 -12.45 -12.88 16.81
CA ILE A 301 -10.99 -12.85 16.60
C ILE A 301 -10.52 -13.41 15.24
N SER A 302 -11.29 -14.31 14.64
CA SER A 302 -10.95 -14.90 13.35
C SER A 302 -12.19 -15.06 12.45
N ARG A 303 -11.96 -15.11 11.11
CA ARG A 303 -13.04 -15.42 10.18
C ARG A 303 -13.67 -16.80 10.45
N ARG A 304 -12.84 -17.76 10.90
CA ARG A 304 -13.31 -19.13 11.21
C ARG A 304 -14.23 -19.13 12.44
N SER A 305 -13.84 -18.45 13.53
CA SER A 305 -14.68 -18.33 14.73
C SER A 305 -15.97 -17.58 14.44
N ARG A 306 -15.93 -16.47 13.70
CA ARG A 306 -17.14 -15.75 13.27
C ARG A 306 -18.09 -16.62 12.43
N ARG A 307 -17.56 -17.44 11.52
CA ARG A 307 -18.37 -18.38 10.72
C ARG A 307 -18.98 -19.47 11.57
N ARG A 308 -18.22 -20.02 12.55
CA ARG A 308 -18.72 -21.02 13.50
C ARG A 308 -19.85 -20.45 14.35
N ALA A 309 -19.70 -19.26 14.91
CA ALA A 309 -20.75 -18.60 15.68
C ALA A 309 -22.04 -18.44 14.87
N ARG A 310 -21.94 -17.95 13.62
CA ARG A 310 -23.11 -17.85 12.73
C ARG A 310 -23.77 -19.19 12.41
N ARG A 311 -23.00 -20.27 12.26
CA ARG A 311 -23.55 -21.62 12.04
C ARG A 311 -24.29 -22.14 13.29
N ALA A 312 -23.74 -21.89 14.48
CA ALA A 312 -24.42 -22.29 15.72
C ALA A 312 -25.77 -21.58 15.87
N GLU A 313 -25.87 -20.29 15.57
CA GLU A 313 -27.14 -19.55 15.58
C GLU A 313 -28.10 -19.98 14.47
N GLN A 314 -27.61 -20.40 13.32
CA GLN A 314 -28.44 -20.96 12.25
C GLN A 314 -29.16 -22.22 12.71
N LEU A 315 -28.50 -23.06 13.52
CA LEU A 315 -29.07 -24.30 14.05
C LEU A 315 -30.11 -24.04 15.15
N SER A 316 -30.10 -22.87 15.78
CA SER A 316 -31.09 -22.49 16.80
C SER A 316 -32.43 -21.96 16.23
N GLY A 317 -32.58 -21.91 14.90
CA GLY A 317 -33.82 -21.51 14.23
C GLY A 317 -34.11 -20.01 14.16
N GLN A 318 -33.29 -19.16 14.79
CA GLN A 318 -33.44 -17.68 14.81
C GLN A 318 -32.47 -16.95 13.89
N TYR A 319 -32.04 -17.57 12.78
CA TYR A 319 -30.97 -17.08 11.97
C TYR A 319 -31.41 -16.10 10.88
N ASN A 320 -30.91 -14.84 10.96
CA ASN A 320 -30.90 -13.89 9.85
C ASN A 320 -29.47 -13.54 9.49
N ARG A 321 -28.97 -14.06 8.36
CA ARG A 321 -27.58 -13.89 7.92
C ARG A 321 -27.15 -12.42 7.82
N ARG A 322 -28.01 -11.54 7.28
CA ARG A 322 -27.70 -10.11 7.12
C ARG A 322 -27.55 -9.44 8.49
N HIS A 323 -28.47 -9.71 9.40
CA HIS A 323 -28.44 -9.17 10.76
C HIS A 323 -27.18 -9.61 11.51
N GLN A 324 -26.83 -10.90 11.45
CA GLN A 324 -25.65 -11.43 12.14
C GLN A 324 -24.34 -10.89 11.57
N VAL A 325 -24.21 -10.76 10.25
CA VAL A 325 -23.04 -10.13 9.63
C VAL A 325 -22.91 -8.66 10.06
N GLN A 326 -24.03 -7.94 10.12
CA GLN A 326 -24.06 -6.55 10.56
C GLN A 326 -23.69 -6.42 12.04
N ARG A 327 -24.24 -7.25 12.91
CA ARG A 327 -23.91 -7.29 14.33
C ARG A 327 -22.42 -7.54 14.56
N GLN A 328 -21.84 -8.54 13.91
CA GLN A 328 -20.40 -8.80 13.98
C GLN A 328 -19.55 -7.62 13.49
N ARG A 329 -20.01 -6.87 12.46
CA ARG A 329 -19.34 -5.65 12.00
C ARG A 329 -19.39 -4.55 13.06
N VAL A 330 -20.54 -4.31 13.66
CA VAL A 330 -20.72 -3.31 14.72
C VAL A 330 -19.81 -3.61 15.91
N LEU A 331 -19.75 -4.87 16.32
CA LEU A 331 -18.89 -5.28 17.44
C LEU A 331 -17.39 -5.19 17.11
N LEU A 332 -16.97 -5.52 15.89
CA LEU A 332 -15.60 -5.29 15.44
C LEU A 332 -15.26 -3.79 15.46
N ASP A 333 -16.17 -2.95 14.97
CA ASP A 333 -15.98 -1.49 15.00
C ASP A 333 -15.90 -0.96 16.44
N TRP A 334 -16.75 -1.50 17.33
CA TRP A 334 -16.72 -1.15 18.74
C TRP A 334 -15.37 -1.50 19.39
N VAL A 335 -14.82 -2.70 19.14
CA VAL A 335 -13.48 -3.08 19.66
C VAL A 335 -12.40 -2.13 19.13
N GLN A 336 -12.46 -1.72 17.86
CA GLN A 336 -11.51 -0.77 17.29
C GLN A 336 -11.62 0.62 17.95
N ASP A 337 -12.83 1.09 18.22
CA ASP A 337 -13.08 2.39 18.84
C ASP A 337 -12.68 2.37 20.34
N THR A 338 -13.01 1.30 21.06
CA THR A 338 -12.66 1.10 22.49
C THR A 338 -11.14 0.96 22.66
N GLY A 339 -10.50 0.17 21.83
CA GLY A 339 -9.06 -0.06 21.91
C GLY A 339 -8.22 1.19 21.64
N ALA A 340 -8.74 2.12 20.86
CA ALA A 340 -8.05 3.40 20.62
C ALA A 340 -8.06 4.31 21.86
N GLY A 341 -9.09 4.20 22.72
CA GLY A 341 -9.17 4.95 23.99
C GLY A 341 -8.48 4.25 25.17
N SER A 342 -8.19 2.94 25.07
CA SER A 342 -7.67 2.14 26.18
C SER A 342 -6.18 2.33 26.48
N GLY A 343 -5.42 2.94 25.57
CA GLY A 343 -3.95 3.03 25.67
C GLY A 343 -3.21 1.69 25.46
N ILE A 344 -3.91 0.60 25.12
CA ILE A 344 -3.33 -0.71 24.92
C ILE A 344 -2.40 -0.70 23.69
N ARG A 345 -1.13 -1.03 23.92
CA ARG A 345 -0.11 -1.22 22.88
C ARG A 345 0.26 -2.70 22.81
N ILE A 346 0.69 -3.11 21.64
CA ILE A 346 1.24 -4.46 21.42
C ILE A 346 2.69 -4.47 21.92
N PRO A 347 3.19 -5.53 22.56
CA PRO A 347 4.56 -5.68 22.99
C PRO A 347 5.58 -5.51 21.85
#